data_291cfb8fd55b6661b097cf8f6cc8a011
#
_entry.id   291cfb8fd55b6661b097cf8f6cc8a011
#
_cell.length_a   1.000
_cell.length_b   1.000
_cell.length_c   1.000
_cell.angle_alpha   90.00
_cell.angle_beta   90.00
_cell.angle_gamma   90.00
#
_symmetry.space_group_name_H-M   'P 1'
#
loop_
_entity.id
_entity.type
_entity.pdbx_description
1 polymer ?
#
loop_
_entity_poly.entity_id
_entity_poly.type
_entity_poly.pdbx_seq_one_letter_code
_entity_poly.pdbx_strand_id
1 'polypeptide(L)'
;MCGIAGFCSLKRCYTDRQSFWENILVSMHEKLIHRGGDASGIYLTPHAGLSHQRLSIRDITHGAQPMIRHRDGADYAIVYNGEIYNTDELIPELTSAGYNFLTTSDTEVILYAYMHFGASFVSRLNGIFSFSIWDGAAKQLFLYRDRVGTKPLFYHAKDGELVFASEPKALFCFPDLSPAITENSLRELLAVGPARTPGCGVFQDIYEVLPGHYLCFDAMGLSDTTYWDLKCLPHTDSYEDTVAHVSFLMRDTVKRQMISDVPVCTFLSGGIDSSIVTALAAAYQREHGEVLNTFSFDFTENDIYFQSNSFQPERDLPYVNCMLEHCKTSHTYLECTQETLADMLYAAVDAKDMPGMTDVDASLLYFCSLVKKQNKVTLTGECACLLYTSPSPRD
;
A
#
# COMPACT_ATOMS: atom_id res chain seq x y z
N MET A 1 6.91 -3.43 1.08
CA MET A 1 5.91 -2.49 1.66
C MET A 1 6.04 -2.54 3.16
N CYS A 2 5.92 -1.38 3.84
CA CYS A 2 5.97 -1.36 5.31
C CYS A 2 4.79 -2.12 5.94
N GLY A 3 4.93 -2.52 7.19
CA GLY A 3 3.88 -3.05 8.03
C GLY A 3 3.59 -2.09 9.17
N ILE A 4 2.33 -1.75 9.42
CA ILE A 4 1.91 -0.93 10.55
C ILE A 4 0.92 -1.71 11.40
N ALA A 5 0.98 -1.52 12.72
CA ALA A 5 0.05 -2.07 13.66
C ALA A 5 -0.02 -1.22 14.93
N GLY A 6 -1.06 -1.39 15.72
CA GLY A 6 -1.18 -0.69 16.97
C GLY A 6 -2.54 -0.85 17.62
N PHE A 7 -2.71 -0.17 18.74
CA PHE A 7 -3.96 -0.18 19.51
C PHE A 7 -4.13 1.13 20.28
N CYS A 8 -5.38 1.40 20.67
CA CYS A 8 -5.73 2.56 21.48
C CYS A 8 -6.89 2.23 22.44
N SER A 9 -6.80 2.72 23.67
CA SER A 9 -7.92 2.73 24.62
C SER A 9 -7.82 3.93 25.53
N LEU A 10 -8.90 4.66 25.70
CA LEU A 10 -8.97 5.75 26.66
C LEU A 10 -9.48 5.29 28.03
N LYS A 11 -9.90 4.02 28.15
CA LYS A 11 -10.36 3.40 29.39
C LYS A 11 -9.26 2.59 30.09
N ARG A 12 -8.28 2.11 29.33
CA ARG A 12 -7.16 1.30 29.83
C ARG A 12 -5.89 2.16 29.86
N CYS A 13 -5.06 1.98 30.88
CA CYS A 13 -3.71 2.53 30.94
C CYS A 13 -2.71 1.43 30.57
N TYR A 14 -2.10 1.51 29.41
CA TYR A 14 -1.17 0.48 28.92
C TYR A 14 0.16 0.48 29.67
N THR A 15 0.56 1.64 30.23
CA THR A 15 1.80 1.73 30.99
C THR A 15 1.74 1.07 32.38
N ASP A 16 0.54 0.73 32.89
CA ASP A 16 0.41 -0.06 34.13
C ASP A 16 0.97 -1.48 34.00
N ARG A 17 1.02 -2.02 32.76
CA ARG A 17 1.62 -3.29 32.40
C ARG A 17 2.54 -3.14 31.17
N GLN A 18 3.44 -2.16 31.25
CA GLN A 18 4.26 -1.70 30.12
C GLN A 18 4.90 -2.86 29.35
N SER A 19 5.70 -3.72 30.00
CA SER A 19 6.40 -4.82 29.32
C SER A 19 5.45 -5.82 28.64
N PHE A 20 4.26 -6.02 29.17
CA PHE A 20 3.26 -6.88 28.53
C PHE A 20 2.79 -6.27 27.20
N TRP A 21 2.46 -4.98 27.19
CA TRP A 21 1.95 -4.30 25.99
C TRP A 21 3.04 -4.03 24.96
N GLU A 22 4.28 -3.78 25.40
CA GLU A 22 5.44 -3.73 24.50
C GLU A 22 5.65 -5.07 23.79
N ASN A 23 5.55 -6.21 24.51
CA ASN A 23 5.63 -7.54 23.89
C ASN A 23 4.50 -7.81 22.89
N ILE A 24 3.28 -7.31 23.14
CA ILE A 24 2.19 -7.38 22.17
C ILE A 24 2.55 -6.60 20.89
N LEU A 25 3.05 -5.35 21.01
CA LEU A 25 3.50 -4.56 19.85
C LEU A 25 4.61 -5.24 19.07
N VAL A 26 5.58 -5.84 19.77
CA VAL A 26 6.64 -6.64 19.14
C VAL A 26 6.05 -7.82 18.38
N SER A 27 5.16 -8.60 19.02
CA SER A 27 4.49 -9.72 18.35
C SER A 27 3.70 -9.30 17.12
N MET A 28 3.03 -8.13 17.17
CA MET A 28 2.28 -7.59 16.02
C MET A 28 3.22 -7.26 14.86
N HIS A 29 4.35 -6.58 15.08
CA HIS A 29 5.25 -6.26 13.97
C HIS A 29 6.03 -7.47 13.45
N GLU A 30 6.34 -8.45 14.29
CA GLU A 30 6.97 -9.71 13.87
C GLU A 30 6.10 -10.48 12.87
N LYS A 31 4.77 -10.43 13.04
CA LYS A 31 3.82 -10.98 12.04
C LYS A 31 3.87 -10.26 10.69
N LEU A 32 4.41 -9.04 10.66
CA LEU A 32 4.52 -8.21 9.46
C LEU A 32 5.95 -8.14 8.89
N ILE A 33 6.90 -8.95 9.38
CA ILE A 33 8.33 -8.88 8.99
C ILE A 33 8.56 -9.08 7.49
N HIS A 34 7.72 -9.88 6.83
CA HIS A 34 7.78 -10.10 5.38
C HIS A 34 7.50 -8.83 4.56
N ARG A 35 6.82 -7.83 5.15
CA ARG A 35 6.53 -6.54 4.50
C ARG A 35 7.72 -5.59 4.52
N GLY A 36 8.57 -5.67 5.53
CA GLY A 36 9.72 -4.78 5.65
C GLY A 36 10.72 -5.26 6.68
N GLY A 37 11.83 -5.83 6.23
CA GLY A 37 12.87 -6.38 7.09
C GLY A 37 14.04 -5.44 7.37
N ASP A 38 13.97 -4.16 6.98
CA ASP A 38 15.12 -3.24 7.10
C ASP A 38 15.24 -2.62 8.51
N ALA A 39 14.12 -2.35 9.17
CA ALA A 39 14.06 -1.83 10.53
C ALA A 39 12.69 -2.06 11.17
N SER A 40 12.62 -1.99 12.49
CA SER A 40 11.37 -2.03 13.26
C SER A 40 11.40 -1.04 14.42
N GLY A 41 10.23 -0.69 14.94
CA GLY A 41 10.12 0.18 16.10
C GLY A 41 8.75 0.09 16.76
N ILE A 42 8.71 0.45 18.04
CA ILE A 42 7.49 0.55 18.84
C ILE A 42 7.45 1.89 19.57
N TYR A 43 6.24 2.35 19.86
CA TYR A 43 5.97 3.51 20.71
C TYR A 43 4.76 3.19 21.57
N LEU A 44 4.90 3.34 22.88
CA LEU A 44 3.85 3.07 23.86
C LEU A 44 3.61 4.28 24.75
N THR A 45 2.33 4.65 24.88
CA THR A 45 1.85 5.68 25.80
C THR A 45 0.81 5.07 26.75
N PRO A 46 0.34 5.82 27.77
CA PRO A 46 -0.78 5.33 28.59
C PRO A 46 -2.01 4.91 27.77
N HIS A 47 -2.27 5.51 26.62
CA HIS A 47 -3.52 5.32 25.89
C HIS A 47 -3.36 4.74 24.48
N ALA A 48 -2.15 4.73 23.92
CA ALA A 48 -1.90 4.21 22.57
C ALA A 48 -0.58 3.44 22.48
N GLY A 49 -0.58 2.39 21.67
CA GLY A 49 0.59 1.67 21.25
C GLY A 49 0.69 1.62 19.73
N LEU A 50 1.85 1.96 19.18
CA LEU A 50 2.13 1.95 17.74
C LEU A 50 3.33 1.05 17.47
N SER A 51 3.28 0.32 16.36
CA SER A 51 4.32 -0.61 15.93
C SER A 51 4.53 -0.52 14.43
N HIS A 52 5.78 -0.58 14.00
CA HIS A 52 6.17 -0.42 12.61
C HIS A 52 7.22 -1.44 12.19
N GLN A 53 7.04 -1.97 10.98
CA GLN A 53 8.02 -2.80 10.27
C GLN A 53 8.38 -2.12 8.96
N ARG A 54 9.65 -1.71 8.79
CA ARG A 54 10.08 -0.81 7.72
C ARG A 54 10.65 -1.53 6.52
N LEU A 55 10.19 -1.18 5.32
CA LEU A 55 10.91 -1.31 4.06
C LEU A 55 11.42 0.09 3.67
N SER A 56 12.73 0.30 3.72
CA SER A 56 13.35 1.60 3.46
C SER A 56 13.40 1.88 1.96
N ILE A 57 12.63 2.87 1.51
CA ILE A 57 12.57 3.33 0.12
C ILE A 57 13.03 4.78 0.02
N ARG A 58 12.54 5.66 0.92
CA ARG A 58 12.93 7.07 1.03
C ARG A 58 13.55 7.34 2.39
N ASP A 59 14.54 8.23 2.42
CA ASP A 59 15.31 8.60 3.61
C ASP A 59 15.76 7.38 4.43
N ILE A 60 16.63 6.58 3.83
CA ILE A 60 17.08 5.29 4.40
C ILE A 60 17.59 5.47 5.83
N THR A 61 18.27 6.60 6.11
CA THR A 61 18.97 6.85 7.37
C THR A 61 18.07 7.42 8.46
N HIS A 62 17.19 8.38 8.14
CA HIS A 62 16.45 9.16 9.14
C HIS A 62 14.94 8.91 9.15
N GLY A 63 14.42 8.11 8.21
CA GLY A 63 12.99 7.78 8.12
C GLY A 63 12.54 6.70 9.10
N ALA A 64 13.13 6.59 10.30
CA ALA A 64 12.71 5.63 11.31
C ALA A 64 11.29 5.88 11.79
N GLN A 65 10.55 4.79 12.07
CA GLN A 65 9.18 4.84 12.57
C GLN A 65 8.97 3.84 13.71
N PRO A 66 8.03 4.10 14.65
CA PRO A 66 7.13 5.26 14.73
C PRO A 66 7.90 6.58 14.79
N MET A 67 7.47 7.57 13.97
CA MET A 67 8.07 8.91 14.02
C MET A 67 7.30 9.78 15.01
N ILE A 68 8.02 10.46 15.90
CA ILE A 68 7.45 11.25 16.99
C ILE A 68 7.90 12.69 16.82
N ARG A 69 6.97 13.62 17.00
CA ARG A 69 7.25 15.06 17.12
C ARG A 69 6.55 15.62 18.35
N HIS A 70 7.28 16.44 19.09
CA HIS A 70 6.78 17.09 20.29
C HIS A 70 6.39 18.53 19.99
N ARG A 71 5.19 18.95 20.37
CA ARG A 71 4.72 20.33 20.23
C ARG A 71 3.72 20.67 21.33
N ASP A 72 3.86 21.86 21.92
CA ASP A 72 2.95 22.42 22.92
C ASP A 72 2.69 21.47 24.12
N GLY A 73 3.73 20.73 24.54
CA GLY A 73 3.67 19.81 25.67
C GLY A 73 3.05 18.44 25.37
N ALA A 74 2.78 18.11 24.11
CA ALA A 74 2.22 16.83 23.71
C ALA A 74 3.03 16.15 22.60
N ASP A 75 2.96 14.82 22.56
CA ASP A 75 3.54 14.01 21.51
C ASP A 75 2.54 13.76 20.39
N TYR A 76 3.02 13.89 19.17
CA TYR A 76 2.36 13.44 17.95
C TYR A 76 3.19 12.31 17.35
N ALA A 77 2.58 11.15 17.15
CA ALA A 77 3.29 9.97 16.65
C ALA A 77 2.58 9.37 15.44
N ILE A 78 3.37 8.94 14.45
CA ILE A 78 2.86 8.33 13.21
C ILE A 78 3.53 6.99 12.93
N VAL A 79 2.74 6.03 12.43
CA VAL A 79 3.19 4.84 11.69
C VAL A 79 2.57 4.86 10.31
N TYR A 80 3.39 4.65 9.28
CA TYR A 80 3.01 4.90 7.90
C TYR A 80 3.54 3.81 6.95
N ASN A 81 2.66 3.36 6.07
CA ASN A 81 2.96 2.46 4.95
C ASN A 81 2.48 3.10 3.65
N GLY A 82 3.37 3.63 2.85
CA GLY A 82 3.01 4.29 1.60
C GLY A 82 4.11 5.13 0.99
N GLU A 83 3.73 5.95 0.00
CA GLU A 83 4.53 6.98 -0.63
C GLU A 83 3.66 8.20 -0.92
N ILE A 84 4.11 9.40 -0.50
CA ILE A 84 3.48 10.68 -0.83
C ILE A 84 4.29 11.34 -1.94
N TYR A 85 3.62 11.66 -3.04
CA TYR A 85 4.23 12.14 -4.28
C TYR A 85 4.27 13.66 -4.42
N ASN A 86 3.56 14.40 -3.57
CA ASN A 86 3.50 15.87 -3.62
C ASN A 86 4.12 16.54 -2.39
N THR A 87 5.14 15.95 -1.80
CA THR A 87 5.87 16.53 -0.66
C THR A 87 6.45 17.91 -0.99
N ASP A 88 6.95 18.09 -2.22
CA ASP A 88 7.54 19.36 -2.67
C ASP A 88 6.53 20.51 -2.73
N GLU A 89 5.24 20.21 -2.85
CA GLU A 89 4.15 21.19 -2.82
C GLU A 89 3.80 21.60 -1.37
N LEU A 90 3.94 20.68 -0.41
CA LEU A 90 3.56 20.86 0.99
C LEU A 90 4.68 21.49 1.84
N ILE A 91 5.93 21.11 1.61
CA ILE A 91 7.10 21.56 2.38
C ILE A 91 7.22 23.09 2.46
N PRO A 92 7.10 23.86 1.35
CA PRO A 92 7.22 25.33 1.41
C PRO A 92 6.15 25.98 2.30
N GLU A 93 4.92 25.51 2.26
CA GLU A 93 3.81 26.03 3.06
C GLU A 93 4.03 25.73 4.54
N LEU A 94 4.40 24.49 4.88
CA LEU A 94 4.69 24.08 6.25
C LEU A 94 5.92 24.81 6.82
N THR A 95 6.95 25.01 6.01
CA THR A 95 8.14 25.79 6.42
C THR A 95 7.77 27.24 6.72
N SER A 96 6.93 27.85 5.88
CA SER A 96 6.43 29.21 6.09
C SER A 96 5.57 29.34 7.36
N ALA A 97 4.91 28.25 7.76
CA ALA A 97 4.16 28.13 9.00
C ALA A 97 5.02 27.81 10.24
N GLY A 98 6.36 27.77 10.08
CA GLY A 98 7.31 27.60 11.17
C GLY A 98 7.67 26.15 11.52
N TYR A 99 7.36 25.17 10.65
CA TYR A 99 7.81 23.81 10.83
C TYR A 99 9.23 23.63 10.26
N ASN A 100 10.12 23.05 11.07
CA ASN A 100 11.50 22.78 10.69
C ASN A 100 11.68 21.27 10.44
N PHE A 101 11.94 20.91 9.20
CA PHE A 101 12.16 19.52 8.80
C PHE A 101 13.54 19.03 9.25
N LEU A 102 13.58 17.86 9.89
CA LEU A 102 14.79 17.21 10.38
C LEU A 102 15.22 16.06 9.47
N THR A 103 14.33 15.64 8.57
CA THR A 103 14.51 14.50 7.67
C THR A 103 14.05 14.87 6.26
N THR A 104 14.36 14.03 5.29
CA THR A 104 13.82 14.12 3.92
C THR A 104 12.65 13.16 3.70
N SER A 105 12.19 12.51 4.78
CA SER A 105 11.10 11.53 4.75
C SER A 105 9.75 12.20 4.54
N ASP A 106 8.94 11.63 3.67
CA ASP A 106 7.53 12.00 3.50
C ASP A 106 6.70 11.75 4.77
N THR A 107 7.13 10.83 5.65
CA THR A 107 6.52 10.60 6.97
C THR A 107 6.50 11.87 7.81
N GLU A 108 7.58 12.66 7.80
CA GLU A 108 7.65 13.92 8.55
C GLU A 108 6.71 14.97 7.96
N VAL A 109 6.60 15.00 6.63
CA VAL A 109 5.67 15.89 5.92
C VAL A 109 4.23 15.59 6.29
N ILE A 110 3.84 14.31 6.33
CA ILE A 110 2.50 13.87 6.76
C ILE A 110 2.21 14.35 8.19
N LEU A 111 3.14 14.11 9.12
CA LEU A 111 2.93 14.43 10.53
C LEU A 111 2.81 15.95 10.74
N TYR A 112 3.66 16.76 10.09
CA TYR A 112 3.57 18.21 10.18
C TYR A 112 2.33 18.76 9.47
N ALA A 113 1.90 18.16 8.35
CA ALA A 113 0.66 18.55 7.68
C ALA A 113 -0.56 18.28 8.57
N TYR A 114 -0.61 17.13 9.29
CA TYR A 114 -1.62 16.87 10.30
C TYR A 114 -1.62 17.93 11.42
N MET A 115 -0.44 18.22 11.99
CA MET A 115 -0.31 19.20 13.08
C MET A 115 -0.70 20.62 12.66
N HIS A 116 -0.58 20.95 11.37
CA HIS A 116 -0.91 22.28 10.85
C HIS A 116 -2.37 22.42 10.41
N PHE A 117 -2.87 21.45 9.63
CA PHE A 117 -4.19 21.52 8.98
C PHE A 117 -5.29 20.73 9.70
N GLY A 118 -4.94 19.95 10.74
CA GLY A 118 -5.87 19.05 11.42
C GLY A 118 -6.25 17.83 10.56
N ALA A 119 -7.24 17.06 11.01
CA ALA A 119 -7.58 15.75 10.45
C ALA A 119 -7.92 15.74 8.95
N SER A 120 -8.46 16.83 8.41
CA SER A 120 -8.84 16.96 6.99
C SER A 120 -7.67 17.16 6.03
N PHE A 121 -6.42 17.30 6.53
CA PHE A 121 -5.22 17.49 5.72
C PHE A 121 -5.04 16.40 4.65
N VAL A 122 -5.55 15.20 4.92
CA VAL A 122 -5.44 14.04 4.04
C VAL A 122 -5.98 14.30 2.63
N SER A 123 -6.97 15.17 2.47
CA SER A 123 -7.51 15.58 1.16
C SER A 123 -6.46 16.28 0.26
N ARG A 124 -5.41 16.84 0.86
CA ARG A 124 -4.30 17.53 0.17
C ARG A 124 -3.18 16.57 -0.26
N LEU A 125 -3.18 15.35 0.24
CA LEU A 125 -2.15 14.37 -0.09
C LEU A 125 -2.39 13.77 -1.49
N ASN A 126 -1.32 13.65 -2.26
CA ASN A 126 -1.26 12.85 -3.48
C ASN A 126 -0.30 11.70 -3.23
N GLY A 127 -0.83 10.48 -3.15
CA GLY A 127 -0.02 9.30 -2.81
C GLY A 127 -0.84 8.04 -2.64
N ILE A 128 -0.14 6.95 -2.36
CA ILE A 128 -0.68 5.65 -1.99
C ILE A 128 -0.28 5.36 -0.55
N PHE A 129 -1.24 5.18 0.34
CA PHE A 129 -0.92 5.12 1.77
C PHE A 129 -1.96 4.42 2.64
N SER A 130 -1.47 3.88 3.75
CA SER A 130 -2.21 3.70 4.97
C SER A 130 -1.34 4.15 6.15
N PHE A 131 -1.90 4.91 7.08
CA PHE A 131 -1.18 5.35 8.26
C PHE A 131 -2.09 5.56 9.46
N SER A 132 -1.46 5.54 10.63
CA SER A 132 -2.10 5.91 11.89
C SER A 132 -1.34 7.06 12.53
N ILE A 133 -2.09 8.03 13.05
CA ILE A 133 -1.55 9.15 13.84
C ILE A 133 -2.16 9.10 15.23
N TRP A 134 -1.29 9.11 16.26
CA TRP A 134 -1.66 9.40 17.63
C TRP A 134 -1.46 10.89 17.92
N ASP A 135 -2.54 11.57 18.29
CA ASP A 135 -2.55 12.94 18.78
C ASP A 135 -2.64 12.91 20.32
N GLY A 136 -1.51 13.13 20.96
CA GLY A 136 -1.42 13.12 22.42
C GLY A 136 -2.09 14.32 23.09
N ALA A 137 -2.22 15.45 22.38
CA ALA A 137 -2.91 16.64 22.88
C ALA A 137 -4.45 16.43 22.95
N ALA A 138 -5.01 15.94 21.86
CA ALA A 138 -6.45 15.67 21.75
C ALA A 138 -6.83 14.30 22.33
N LYS A 139 -5.88 13.40 22.59
CA LYS A 139 -6.07 11.98 22.92
C LYS A 139 -6.94 11.28 21.89
N GLN A 140 -6.57 11.42 20.63
CA GLN A 140 -7.24 10.84 19.47
C GLN A 140 -6.30 9.95 18.68
N LEU A 141 -6.79 8.80 18.22
CA LEU A 141 -6.10 7.96 17.27
C LEU A 141 -6.81 7.99 15.92
N PHE A 142 -6.06 8.34 14.89
CA PHE A 142 -6.58 8.36 13.53
C PHE A 142 -6.04 7.19 12.71
N LEU A 143 -6.88 6.64 11.83
CA LEU A 143 -6.51 5.67 10.80
C LEU A 143 -6.89 6.25 9.44
N TYR A 144 -5.94 6.37 8.54
CA TYR A 144 -6.14 6.93 7.20
C TYR A 144 -5.84 5.90 6.12
N ARG A 145 -6.66 5.87 5.07
CA ARG A 145 -6.43 5.04 3.89
C ARG A 145 -6.52 5.87 2.62
N ASP A 146 -5.69 5.57 1.63
CA ASP A 146 -5.64 6.30 0.36
C ASP A 146 -6.94 6.21 -0.45
N ARG A 147 -7.07 7.07 -1.48
CA ARG A 147 -8.29 7.29 -2.26
C ARG A 147 -8.88 6.02 -2.87
N VAL A 148 -8.02 5.11 -3.34
CA VAL A 148 -8.43 3.86 -4.01
C VAL A 148 -8.14 2.61 -3.18
N GLY A 149 -7.63 2.78 -1.93
CA GLY A 149 -7.37 1.69 -1.01
C GLY A 149 -6.18 0.80 -1.39
N THR A 150 -5.16 1.37 -2.05
CA THR A 150 -3.95 0.65 -2.50
C THR A 150 -3.22 -0.01 -1.33
N LYS A 151 -3.13 0.67 -0.18
CA LYS A 151 -2.51 0.09 1.01
C LYS A 151 -3.56 -0.49 1.94
N PRO A 152 -3.40 -1.75 2.40
CA PRO A 152 -4.36 -2.39 3.28
C PRO A 152 -4.32 -1.78 4.69
N LEU A 153 -5.49 -1.72 5.35
CA LEU A 153 -5.60 -1.30 6.74
C LEU A 153 -6.84 -1.92 7.37
N PHE A 154 -6.62 -2.88 8.25
CA PHE A 154 -7.65 -3.61 8.98
C PHE A 154 -7.76 -3.09 10.40
N TYR A 155 -8.95 -3.20 10.98
CA TYR A 155 -9.19 -2.81 12.36
C TYR A 155 -10.25 -3.67 13.04
N HIS A 156 -10.19 -3.64 14.37
CA HIS A 156 -11.21 -4.11 15.31
C HIS A 156 -11.52 -2.97 16.27
N ALA A 157 -12.81 -2.72 16.51
CA ALA A 157 -13.24 -1.70 17.47
C ALA A 157 -14.39 -2.24 18.33
N LYS A 158 -14.15 -2.37 19.62
CA LYS A 158 -15.14 -2.88 20.57
C LYS A 158 -14.82 -2.44 22.01
N ASP A 159 -15.84 -2.24 22.82
CA ASP A 159 -15.75 -1.99 24.27
C ASP A 159 -14.84 -0.82 24.67
N GLY A 160 -14.59 0.13 23.75
CA GLY A 160 -13.72 1.30 23.97
C GLY A 160 -12.25 0.99 23.74
N GLU A 161 -11.95 -0.02 22.94
CA GLU A 161 -10.63 -0.33 22.40
C GLU A 161 -10.69 -0.31 20.86
N LEU A 162 -9.62 0.18 20.25
CA LEU A 162 -9.36 0.10 18.81
C LEU A 162 -8.04 -0.61 18.61
N VAL A 163 -8.02 -1.62 17.74
CA VAL A 163 -6.80 -2.34 17.31
C VAL A 163 -6.71 -2.26 15.79
N PHE A 164 -5.55 -2.02 15.23
CA PHE A 164 -5.37 -1.92 13.78
C PHE A 164 -4.08 -2.57 13.30
N ALA A 165 -4.08 -3.01 12.05
CA ALA A 165 -2.88 -3.53 11.38
C ALA A 165 -3.00 -3.51 9.85
N SER A 166 -1.85 -3.57 9.18
CA SER A 166 -1.79 -3.78 7.72
C SER A 166 -2.35 -5.12 7.27
N GLU A 167 -2.29 -6.15 8.11
CA GLU A 167 -2.78 -7.50 7.81
C GLU A 167 -3.48 -8.10 9.03
N PRO A 168 -4.55 -8.91 8.81
CA PRO A 168 -5.33 -9.52 9.90
C PRO A 168 -4.51 -10.34 10.90
N LYS A 169 -3.48 -11.08 10.44
CA LYS A 169 -2.63 -11.92 11.32
C LYS A 169 -1.99 -11.15 12.47
N ALA A 170 -1.71 -9.86 12.27
CA ALA A 170 -1.13 -9.02 13.31
C ALA A 170 -2.17 -8.60 14.36
N LEU A 171 -3.45 -8.47 14.00
CA LEU A 171 -4.53 -8.18 14.94
C LEU A 171 -4.70 -9.31 15.96
N PHE A 172 -4.50 -10.56 15.53
CA PHE A 172 -4.66 -11.74 16.39
C PHE A 172 -3.54 -11.91 17.45
N CYS A 173 -2.54 -11.03 17.45
CA CYS A 173 -1.60 -10.93 18.56
C CYS A 173 -2.19 -10.15 19.75
N PHE A 174 -3.25 -9.37 19.52
CA PHE A 174 -3.93 -8.63 20.59
C PHE A 174 -4.79 -9.59 21.42
N PRO A 175 -4.77 -9.49 22.77
CA PRO A 175 -5.60 -10.34 23.63
C PRO A 175 -7.06 -10.35 23.23
N ASP A 176 -7.70 -11.50 23.33
CA ASP A 176 -9.14 -11.72 23.06
C ASP A 176 -9.55 -11.62 21.59
N LEU A 177 -8.61 -11.36 20.65
CA LEU A 177 -8.85 -11.48 19.22
C LEU A 177 -8.39 -12.83 18.68
N SER A 178 -9.23 -13.47 17.87
CA SER A 178 -8.93 -14.76 17.24
C SER A 178 -9.38 -14.77 15.79
N PRO A 179 -8.77 -15.62 14.93
CA PRO A 179 -9.15 -15.74 13.51
C PRO A 179 -10.45 -16.56 13.35
N ALA A 180 -11.53 -16.14 14.02
CA ALA A 180 -12.81 -16.80 13.95
C ALA A 180 -13.51 -16.47 12.61
N ILE A 181 -14.13 -17.50 12.01
CA ILE A 181 -14.88 -17.42 10.75
C ILE A 181 -16.35 -17.64 11.05
N THR A 182 -17.20 -16.77 10.52
CA THR A 182 -18.67 -16.85 10.62
C THR A 182 -19.27 -17.41 9.33
N GLU A 183 -20.58 -17.65 9.32
CA GLU A 183 -21.31 -17.99 8.09
C GLU A 183 -21.19 -16.89 7.03
N ASN A 184 -21.22 -15.62 7.45
CA ASN A 184 -21.02 -14.49 6.52
C ASN A 184 -19.60 -14.46 5.96
N SER A 185 -18.60 -14.78 6.76
CA SER A 185 -17.20 -14.93 6.29
C SER A 185 -17.09 -15.99 5.18
N LEU A 186 -17.76 -17.14 5.36
CA LEU A 186 -17.79 -18.20 4.34
C LEU A 186 -18.53 -17.75 3.07
N ARG A 187 -19.65 -17.04 3.21
CA ARG A 187 -20.37 -16.48 2.06
C ARG A 187 -19.49 -15.49 1.29
N GLU A 188 -18.77 -14.61 1.99
CA GLU A 188 -17.84 -13.67 1.37
C GLU A 188 -16.76 -14.39 0.57
N LEU A 189 -16.06 -15.34 1.19
CA LEU A 189 -14.98 -16.11 0.56
C LEU A 189 -15.43 -16.95 -0.63
N LEU A 190 -16.63 -17.58 -0.56
CA LEU A 190 -17.09 -18.53 -1.57
C LEU A 190 -17.91 -17.88 -2.70
N ALA A 191 -18.63 -16.78 -2.42
CA ALA A 191 -19.50 -16.14 -3.38
C ALA A 191 -18.84 -14.96 -4.11
N VAL A 192 -17.99 -14.19 -3.43
CA VAL A 192 -17.28 -13.04 -4.02
C VAL A 192 -15.93 -13.45 -4.60
N GLY A 193 -15.39 -14.59 -4.16
CA GLY A 193 -14.12 -15.13 -4.64
C GLY A 193 -12.90 -14.37 -4.13
N PRO A 194 -11.92 -14.04 -5.00
CA PRO A 194 -10.68 -13.39 -4.56
C PRO A 194 -10.86 -11.90 -4.18
N ALA A 195 -11.97 -11.28 -4.60
CA ALA A 195 -12.37 -9.95 -4.17
C ALA A 195 -13.08 -9.99 -2.82
N ARG A 196 -13.39 -8.82 -2.26
CA ARG A 196 -14.13 -8.67 -1.00
C ARG A 196 -15.07 -7.49 -1.10
N THR A 197 -16.17 -7.59 -0.40
CA THR A 197 -17.05 -6.44 -0.18
C THR A 197 -16.26 -5.33 0.52
N PRO A 198 -16.28 -4.09 0.03
CA PRO A 198 -15.58 -2.99 0.67
C PRO A 198 -15.90 -2.89 2.17
N GLY A 199 -14.85 -2.78 3.00
CA GLY A 199 -14.96 -2.76 4.45
C GLY A 199 -15.03 -4.12 5.14
N CYS A 200 -15.17 -5.23 4.39
CA CYS A 200 -15.19 -6.58 4.96
C CYS A 200 -13.78 -7.08 5.28
N GLY A 201 -13.52 -7.36 6.55
CA GLY A 201 -12.25 -7.96 7.01
C GLY A 201 -12.25 -9.48 7.00
N VAL A 202 -13.34 -10.12 6.56
CA VAL A 202 -13.60 -11.56 6.49
C VAL A 202 -13.75 -12.21 7.88
N PHE A 203 -12.80 -12.03 8.78
CA PHE A 203 -12.87 -12.60 10.12
C PHE A 203 -13.90 -11.88 11.00
N GLN A 204 -14.40 -12.59 12.00
CA GLN A 204 -15.41 -12.06 12.92
C GLN A 204 -14.91 -10.77 13.61
N ASP A 205 -15.74 -9.74 13.60
CA ASP A 205 -15.50 -8.43 14.21
C ASP A 205 -14.23 -7.72 13.67
N ILE A 206 -13.68 -8.16 12.51
CA ILE A 206 -12.60 -7.49 11.79
C ILE A 206 -13.18 -6.75 10.59
N TYR A 207 -12.76 -5.51 10.43
CA TYR A 207 -13.18 -4.62 9.36
C TYR A 207 -11.97 -4.06 8.61
N GLU A 208 -12.18 -3.58 7.41
CA GLU A 208 -11.19 -2.87 6.62
C GLU A 208 -11.59 -1.40 6.52
N VAL A 209 -10.64 -0.47 6.71
CA VAL A 209 -10.89 0.96 6.48
C VAL A 209 -11.25 1.17 5.01
N LEU A 210 -12.34 1.85 4.72
CA LEU A 210 -12.79 2.08 3.35
C LEU A 210 -11.80 2.97 2.56
N PRO A 211 -11.64 2.76 1.25
CA PRO A 211 -10.88 3.67 0.38
C PRO A 211 -11.42 5.09 0.47
N GLY A 212 -10.53 6.09 0.53
CA GLY A 212 -10.94 7.49 0.62
C GLY A 212 -11.54 7.91 1.97
N HIS A 213 -11.36 7.08 3.01
CA HIS A 213 -11.86 7.34 4.36
C HIS A 213 -10.73 7.52 5.38
N TYR A 214 -11.07 8.16 6.47
CA TYR A 214 -10.32 8.06 7.71
C TYR A 214 -11.24 7.81 8.90
N LEU A 215 -10.72 7.08 9.88
CA LEU A 215 -11.38 6.84 11.16
C LEU A 215 -10.72 7.70 12.22
N CYS A 216 -11.55 8.21 13.16
CA CYS A 216 -11.08 8.85 14.38
C CYS A 216 -11.65 8.09 15.59
N PHE A 217 -10.78 7.70 16.50
CA PHE A 217 -11.14 7.06 17.76
C PHE A 217 -10.76 7.97 18.92
N ASP A 218 -11.76 8.32 19.74
CA ASP A 218 -11.62 9.20 20.89
C ASP A 218 -12.57 8.81 22.05
N ALA A 219 -12.78 9.71 23.01
CA ALA A 219 -13.64 9.49 24.16
C ALA A 219 -15.12 9.26 23.78
N MET A 220 -15.56 9.71 22.61
CA MET A 220 -16.91 9.51 22.09
C MET A 220 -17.06 8.18 21.35
N GLY A 221 -15.95 7.50 21.06
CA GLY A 221 -15.87 6.24 20.32
C GLY A 221 -15.25 6.39 18.95
N LEU A 222 -15.64 5.50 18.02
CA LEU A 222 -15.13 5.49 16.64
C LEU A 222 -16.07 6.27 15.73
N SER A 223 -15.51 7.19 14.96
CA SER A 223 -16.19 7.89 13.86
C SER A 223 -15.49 7.62 12.54
N ASP A 224 -16.27 7.62 11.44
CA ASP A 224 -15.83 7.40 10.08
C ASP A 224 -16.11 8.64 9.22
N THR A 225 -15.13 9.09 8.44
CA THR A 225 -15.25 10.28 7.60
C THR A 225 -14.73 10.00 6.20
N THR A 226 -15.57 10.22 5.19
CA THR A 226 -15.18 10.19 3.78
C THR A 226 -14.48 11.51 3.44
N TYR A 227 -13.20 11.46 3.06
CA TYR A 227 -12.47 12.64 2.61
C TYR A 227 -12.36 12.72 1.08
N TRP A 228 -12.57 11.61 0.40
CA TRP A 228 -12.58 11.53 -1.06
C TRP A 228 -13.53 10.43 -1.54
N ASP A 229 -14.22 10.71 -2.63
CA ASP A 229 -15.10 9.78 -3.33
C ASP A 229 -15.00 10.00 -4.84
N LEU A 230 -15.15 8.92 -5.61
CA LEU A 230 -15.16 8.97 -7.07
C LEU A 230 -16.48 9.57 -7.56
N LYS A 231 -16.40 10.67 -8.31
CA LYS A 231 -17.58 11.34 -8.86
C LYS A 231 -17.64 11.16 -10.37
N CYS A 232 -18.76 10.69 -10.86
CA CYS A 232 -19.04 10.67 -12.27
C CYS A 232 -19.56 12.07 -12.69
N LEU A 233 -18.79 12.77 -13.51
CA LEU A 233 -19.12 14.10 -14.00
C LEU A 233 -19.29 14.06 -15.52
N PRO A 234 -20.12 14.96 -16.12
CA PRO A 234 -20.19 15.10 -17.56
C PRO A 234 -18.81 15.44 -18.15
N HIS A 235 -18.41 14.73 -19.19
CA HIS A 235 -17.19 15.03 -19.93
C HIS A 235 -17.51 15.98 -21.05
N THR A 236 -16.86 17.16 -21.07
CA THR A 236 -17.16 18.26 -22.00
C THR A 236 -15.98 18.62 -22.90
N ASP A 237 -14.81 18.02 -22.67
CA ASP A 237 -13.61 18.32 -23.44
C ASP A 237 -13.70 17.70 -24.85
N SER A 238 -13.01 18.33 -25.83
CA SER A 238 -12.81 17.71 -27.13
C SER A 238 -11.98 16.44 -27.05
N TYR A 239 -12.00 15.63 -28.12
CA TYR A 239 -11.16 14.43 -28.19
C TYR A 239 -9.67 14.80 -28.07
N GLU A 240 -9.24 15.83 -28.76
CA GLU A 240 -7.85 16.33 -28.78
C GLU A 240 -7.42 16.81 -27.38
N ASP A 241 -8.25 17.57 -26.69
CA ASP A 241 -7.98 18.06 -25.34
C ASP A 241 -7.95 16.90 -24.34
N THR A 242 -8.84 15.93 -24.48
CA THR A 242 -8.87 14.71 -23.67
C THR A 242 -7.57 13.92 -23.82
N VAL A 243 -7.13 13.68 -25.06
CA VAL A 243 -5.87 12.97 -25.34
C VAL A 243 -4.67 13.72 -24.74
N ALA A 244 -4.63 15.04 -24.91
CA ALA A 244 -3.57 15.87 -24.35
C ALA A 244 -3.54 15.81 -22.82
N HIS A 245 -4.71 15.92 -22.18
CA HIS A 245 -4.84 15.88 -20.73
C HIS A 245 -4.48 14.49 -20.14
N VAL A 246 -4.99 13.41 -20.73
CA VAL A 246 -4.63 12.03 -20.32
C VAL A 246 -3.12 11.78 -20.48
N SER A 247 -2.54 12.23 -21.61
CA SER A 247 -1.09 12.12 -21.84
C SER A 247 -0.28 12.88 -20.77
N PHE A 248 -0.72 14.08 -20.40
CA PHE A 248 -0.10 14.85 -19.33
C PHE A 248 -0.18 14.11 -17.99
N LEU A 249 -1.37 13.65 -17.59
CA LEU A 249 -1.59 12.95 -16.33
C LEU A 249 -0.75 11.67 -16.23
N MET A 250 -0.66 10.89 -17.31
CA MET A 250 0.16 9.67 -17.36
C MET A 250 1.64 9.98 -17.14
N ARG A 251 2.17 11.00 -17.82
CA ARG A 251 3.57 11.43 -17.68
C ARG A 251 3.86 11.94 -16.27
N ASP A 252 2.99 12.81 -15.74
CA ASP A 252 3.13 13.36 -14.38
C ASP A 252 3.08 12.26 -13.33
N THR A 253 2.12 11.34 -13.45
CA THR A 253 1.95 10.21 -12.52
C THR A 253 3.19 9.32 -12.48
N VAL A 254 3.69 8.85 -13.64
CA VAL A 254 4.87 7.99 -13.68
C VAL A 254 6.10 8.75 -13.15
N LYS A 255 6.31 10.01 -13.57
CA LYS A 255 7.42 10.84 -13.09
C LYS A 255 7.41 10.98 -11.56
N ARG A 256 6.27 11.26 -10.95
CA ARG A 256 6.13 11.38 -9.48
C ARG A 256 6.43 10.06 -8.78
N GLN A 257 6.02 8.93 -9.35
CA GLN A 257 6.24 7.60 -8.79
C GLN A 257 7.67 7.07 -8.97
N MET A 258 8.50 7.73 -9.77
CA MET A 258 9.94 7.41 -9.90
C MET A 258 10.79 7.97 -8.76
N ILE A 259 10.23 8.78 -7.84
CA ILE A 259 10.96 9.34 -6.70
C ILE A 259 11.28 8.22 -5.71
N SER A 260 12.56 7.84 -5.60
CA SER A 260 13.01 6.75 -4.74
C SER A 260 14.52 6.88 -4.50
N ASP A 261 14.99 6.55 -3.30
CA ASP A 261 16.41 6.46 -2.95
C ASP A 261 16.99 5.05 -3.22
N VAL A 262 16.16 4.14 -3.77
CA VAL A 262 16.54 2.78 -4.14
C VAL A 262 16.17 2.51 -5.60
N PRO A 263 16.82 1.55 -6.28
CA PRO A 263 16.52 1.24 -7.67
C PRO A 263 15.06 0.88 -7.91
N VAL A 264 14.45 1.53 -8.91
CA VAL A 264 13.09 1.27 -9.41
C VAL A 264 13.17 0.40 -10.65
N CYS A 265 12.23 -0.53 -10.80
CA CYS A 265 12.07 -1.33 -12.03
C CYS A 265 10.62 -1.30 -12.51
N THR A 266 10.35 -1.90 -13.67
CA THR A 266 8.98 -2.11 -14.15
C THR A 266 8.74 -3.58 -14.50
N PHE A 267 7.48 -4.02 -14.34
CA PHE A 267 7.01 -5.25 -14.94
C PHE A 267 6.54 -4.95 -16.37
N LEU A 268 7.00 -5.76 -17.32
CA LEU A 268 6.74 -5.57 -18.74
C LEU A 268 6.11 -6.85 -19.31
N SER A 269 4.81 -6.83 -19.57
CA SER A 269 4.07 -7.92 -20.21
C SER A 269 3.87 -7.73 -21.72
N GLY A 270 4.26 -6.58 -22.27
CA GLY A 270 3.99 -6.24 -23.68
C GLY A 270 2.57 -5.69 -23.92
N GLY A 271 1.67 -5.74 -22.94
CA GLY A 271 0.38 -5.08 -22.99
C GLY A 271 0.52 -3.55 -22.97
N ILE A 272 -0.53 -2.84 -23.41
CA ILE A 272 -0.51 -1.36 -23.56
C ILE A 272 -0.14 -0.68 -22.24
N ASP A 273 -0.75 -1.06 -21.13
CA ASP A 273 -0.56 -0.40 -19.83
C ASP A 273 0.87 -0.54 -19.32
N SER A 274 1.41 -1.76 -19.30
CA SER A 274 2.80 -2.02 -18.88
C SER A 274 3.82 -1.37 -19.83
N SER A 275 3.50 -1.31 -21.13
CA SER A 275 4.33 -0.66 -22.14
C SER A 275 4.41 0.85 -21.95
N ILE A 276 3.29 1.52 -21.67
CA ILE A 276 3.25 2.96 -21.39
C ILE A 276 4.06 3.28 -20.13
N VAL A 277 3.82 2.55 -19.03
CA VAL A 277 4.57 2.75 -17.77
C VAL A 277 6.07 2.55 -17.99
N THR A 278 6.46 1.47 -18.68
CA THR A 278 7.87 1.17 -18.97
C THR A 278 8.51 2.24 -19.86
N ALA A 279 7.83 2.69 -20.91
CA ALA A 279 8.36 3.71 -21.83
C ALA A 279 8.61 5.04 -21.10
N LEU A 280 7.66 5.47 -20.26
CA LEU A 280 7.78 6.71 -19.49
C LEU A 280 8.87 6.60 -18.41
N ALA A 281 8.93 5.48 -17.68
CA ALA A 281 9.96 5.23 -16.69
C ALA A 281 11.37 5.14 -17.31
N ALA A 282 11.50 4.48 -18.47
CA ALA A 282 12.76 4.40 -19.20
C ALA A 282 13.23 5.77 -19.73
N ALA A 283 12.30 6.61 -20.17
CA ALA A 283 12.61 7.99 -20.58
C ALA A 283 13.12 8.81 -19.38
N TYR A 284 12.44 8.71 -18.23
CA TYR A 284 12.86 9.37 -17.00
C TYR A 284 14.26 8.94 -16.54
N GLN A 285 14.55 7.62 -16.48
CA GLN A 285 15.88 7.11 -16.10
C GLN A 285 16.97 7.58 -17.07
N ARG A 286 16.68 7.59 -18.35
CA ARG A 286 17.63 8.06 -19.39
C ARG A 286 17.99 9.55 -19.22
N GLU A 287 17.01 10.39 -18.85
CA GLU A 287 17.25 11.82 -18.53
C GLU A 287 18.22 11.98 -17.35
N HIS A 288 18.26 11.01 -16.44
CA HIS A 288 19.18 10.97 -15.29
C HIS A 288 20.46 10.17 -15.52
N GLY A 289 20.70 9.71 -16.77
CA GLY A 289 21.90 8.95 -17.15
C GLY A 289 21.88 7.49 -16.69
N GLU A 290 20.71 6.95 -16.37
CA GLU A 290 20.50 5.59 -15.87
C GLU A 290 19.76 4.70 -16.87
N VAL A 291 19.85 3.38 -16.68
CA VAL A 291 19.13 2.39 -17.46
C VAL A 291 18.09 1.71 -16.58
N LEU A 292 16.84 1.70 -17.01
CA LEU A 292 15.75 1.05 -16.30
C LEU A 292 15.88 -0.47 -16.32
N ASN A 293 15.74 -1.12 -15.16
CA ASN A 293 15.55 -2.55 -15.08
C ASN A 293 14.11 -2.92 -15.39
N THR A 294 13.89 -3.95 -16.19
CA THR A 294 12.57 -4.48 -16.51
C THR A 294 12.51 -5.98 -16.31
N PHE A 295 11.35 -6.50 -15.91
CA PHE A 295 11.14 -7.93 -15.69
C PHE A 295 9.89 -8.39 -16.42
N SER A 296 9.99 -9.56 -17.08
CA SER A 296 8.84 -10.29 -17.61
C SER A 296 8.77 -11.67 -16.99
N PHE A 297 7.57 -12.20 -16.92
CA PHE A 297 7.27 -13.47 -16.27
C PHE A 297 6.67 -14.43 -17.28
N ASP A 298 7.08 -15.68 -17.25
CA ASP A 298 6.51 -16.75 -18.05
C ASP A 298 6.54 -18.08 -17.27
N PHE A 299 5.86 -19.08 -17.77
CA PHE A 299 5.91 -20.44 -17.25
C PHE A 299 6.79 -21.30 -18.17
N THR A 300 7.50 -22.26 -17.57
CA THR A 300 8.28 -23.20 -18.35
C THR A 300 7.40 -23.97 -19.33
N GLU A 301 7.93 -24.20 -20.54
CA GLU A 301 7.24 -24.89 -21.62
C GLU A 301 5.98 -24.18 -22.17
N ASN A 302 5.76 -22.91 -21.81
CA ASN A 302 4.63 -22.14 -22.34
C ASN A 302 4.69 -21.98 -23.88
N ASP A 303 5.88 -22.07 -24.48
CA ASP A 303 6.05 -22.11 -25.94
C ASP A 303 5.47 -23.36 -26.60
N ILE A 304 5.40 -24.46 -25.86
CA ILE A 304 4.89 -25.77 -26.34
C ILE A 304 3.38 -25.89 -26.08
N TYR A 305 2.92 -25.46 -24.92
CA TYR A 305 1.55 -25.72 -24.45
C TYR A 305 0.60 -24.53 -24.58
N PHE A 306 1.08 -23.35 -24.99
CA PHE A 306 0.23 -22.18 -25.16
C PHE A 306 -0.92 -22.46 -26.14
N GLN A 307 -2.13 -22.18 -25.71
CA GLN A 307 -3.32 -22.19 -26.55
C GLN A 307 -3.95 -20.81 -26.53
N SER A 308 -4.09 -20.21 -27.73
CA SER A 308 -4.75 -18.92 -27.84
C SER A 308 -6.21 -18.99 -27.42
N ASN A 309 -6.68 -17.96 -26.75
CA ASN A 309 -8.07 -17.81 -26.37
C ASN A 309 -8.51 -16.36 -26.57
N SER A 310 -9.77 -16.02 -26.28
CA SER A 310 -10.31 -14.66 -26.46
C SER A 310 -9.65 -13.63 -25.54
N PHE A 311 -9.11 -14.05 -24.41
CA PHE A 311 -8.39 -13.18 -23.44
C PHE A 311 -6.93 -12.99 -23.80
N GLN A 312 -6.28 -14.05 -24.29
CA GLN A 312 -4.87 -14.06 -24.67
C GLN A 312 -4.74 -14.68 -26.06
N PRO A 313 -4.94 -13.88 -27.13
CA PRO A 313 -4.92 -14.38 -28.51
C PRO A 313 -3.51 -14.75 -28.98
N GLU A 314 -2.48 -14.16 -28.40
CA GLU A 314 -1.06 -14.39 -28.73
C GLU A 314 -0.21 -14.38 -27.46
N ARG A 315 1.02 -14.91 -27.55
CA ARG A 315 2.00 -14.84 -26.47
C ARG A 315 2.54 -13.42 -26.31
N ASP A 316 2.90 -13.04 -25.10
CA ASP A 316 3.41 -11.70 -24.75
C ASP A 316 4.81 -11.41 -25.31
N LEU A 317 5.63 -12.44 -25.48
CA LEU A 317 7.05 -12.34 -25.83
C LEU A 317 7.37 -11.46 -27.06
N PRO A 318 6.65 -11.51 -28.18
CA PRO A 318 6.92 -10.63 -29.34
C PRO A 318 6.73 -9.15 -29.00
N TYR A 319 5.73 -8.82 -28.20
CA TYR A 319 5.46 -7.44 -27.78
C TYR A 319 6.48 -6.95 -26.75
N VAL A 320 6.90 -7.81 -25.83
CA VAL A 320 8.00 -7.52 -24.91
C VAL A 320 9.27 -7.18 -25.70
N ASN A 321 9.66 -7.99 -26.69
CA ASN A 321 10.83 -7.74 -27.51
C ASN A 321 10.76 -6.40 -28.27
N CYS A 322 9.60 -6.06 -28.82
CA CYS A 322 9.37 -4.76 -29.45
C CYS A 322 9.63 -3.60 -28.47
N MET A 323 9.15 -3.71 -27.23
CA MET A 323 9.36 -2.72 -26.20
C MET A 323 10.83 -2.63 -25.77
N LEU A 324 11.54 -3.75 -25.69
CA LEU A 324 12.96 -3.77 -25.33
C LEU A 324 13.81 -3.04 -26.38
N GLU A 325 13.53 -3.24 -27.66
CA GLU A 325 14.19 -2.52 -28.76
C GLU A 325 13.94 -1.02 -28.69
N HIS A 326 12.72 -0.63 -28.34
CA HIS A 326 12.33 0.79 -28.25
C HIS A 326 12.90 1.46 -26.99
N CYS A 327 12.73 0.85 -25.82
CA CYS A 327 13.08 1.45 -24.53
C CYS A 327 14.56 1.29 -24.15
N LYS A 328 15.23 0.27 -24.68
CA LYS A 328 16.65 -0.09 -24.40
C LYS A 328 16.90 -0.29 -22.92
N THR A 329 16.04 -1.07 -22.28
CA THR A 329 16.10 -1.39 -20.84
C THR A 329 17.04 -2.58 -20.57
N SER A 330 17.48 -2.72 -19.31
CA SER A 330 18.14 -3.93 -18.83
C SER A 330 17.06 -4.93 -18.43
N HIS A 331 16.86 -5.97 -19.22
CA HIS A 331 15.74 -6.87 -19.09
C HIS A 331 16.12 -8.24 -18.52
N THR A 332 15.26 -8.77 -17.67
CA THR A 332 15.37 -10.12 -17.11
C THR A 332 14.06 -10.89 -17.31
N TYR A 333 14.13 -12.02 -18.00
CA TYR A 333 13.06 -13.00 -18.06
C TYR A 333 13.13 -13.91 -16.85
N LEU A 334 11.98 -14.09 -16.19
CA LEU A 334 11.81 -14.98 -15.04
C LEU A 334 10.81 -16.07 -15.41
N GLU A 335 11.15 -17.31 -15.09
CA GLU A 335 10.29 -18.46 -15.36
C GLU A 335 9.88 -19.17 -14.07
N CYS A 336 8.68 -19.72 -14.04
CA CYS A 336 8.16 -20.54 -12.97
C CYS A 336 7.81 -21.93 -13.51
N THR A 337 8.29 -22.97 -12.82
CA THR A 337 7.90 -24.36 -13.13
C THR A 337 6.55 -24.67 -12.46
N GLN A 338 5.83 -25.66 -12.97
CA GLN A 338 4.57 -26.13 -12.38
C GLN A 338 4.77 -26.66 -10.95
N GLU A 339 5.91 -27.28 -10.67
CA GLU A 339 6.28 -27.73 -9.33
C GLU A 339 6.47 -26.56 -8.38
N THR A 340 7.25 -25.57 -8.78
CA THR A 340 7.45 -24.33 -8.00
C THR A 340 6.13 -23.62 -7.72
N LEU A 341 5.24 -23.55 -8.73
CA LEU A 341 3.92 -22.95 -8.57
C LEU A 341 3.10 -23.68 -7.50
N ALA A 342 3.09 -25.00 -7.53
CA ALA A 342 2.39 -25.82 -6.54
C ALA A 342 2.94 -25.64 -5.12
N ASP A 343 4.27 -25.58 -4.99
CA ASP A 343 4.92 -25.36 -3.68
C ASP A 343 4.61 -23.98 -3.09
N MET A 344 4.36 -22.97 -3.93
CA MET A 344 4.07 -21.61 -3.49
C MET A 344 2.61 -21.37 -3.07
N LEU A 345 1.70 -22.33 -3.30
CA LEU A 345 0.27 -22.15 -3.00
C LEU A 345 -0.02 -21.83 -1.53
N TYR A 346 0.58 -22.59 -0.62
CA TYR A 346 0.41 -22.35 0.83
C TYR A 346 1.01 -21.00 1.27
N ALA A 347 2.19 -20.68 0.74
CA ALA A 347 2.85 -19.40 1.03
C ALA A 347 2.01 -18.20 0.54
N ALA A 348 1.29 -18.34 -0.57
CA ALA A 348 0.41 -17.30 -1.08
C ALA A 348 -0.82 -17.09 -0.17
N VAL A 349 -1.41 -18.18 0.34
CA VAL A 349 -2.51 -18.09 1.33
C VAL A 349 -2.03 -17.45 2.63
N ASP A 350 -0.85 -17.86 3.13
CA ASP A 350 -0.26 -17.27 4.33
C ASP A 350 0.06 -15.79 4.17
N ALA A 351 0.47 -15.38 2.96
CA ALA A 351 0.75 -13.98 2.66
C ALA A 351 -0.49 -13.08 2.71
N LYS A 352 -1.65 -13.62 2.32
CA LYS A 352 -2.94 -12.90 2.27
C LYS A 352 -3.83 -13.09 3.50
N ASP A 353 -3.49 -14.04 4.40
CA ASP A 353 -4.31 -14.52 5.52
C ASP A 353 -5.62 -15.21 5.11
N MET A 354 -5.83 -15.44 3.81
CA MET A 354 -7.06 -16.04 3.27
C MET A 354 -6.83 -16.58 1.86
N PRO A 355 -7.69 -17.48 1.37
CA PRO A 355 -7.68 -17.90 -0.02
C PRO A 355 -7.85 -16.71 -0.98
N GLY A 356 -7.12 -16.76 -2.09
CA GLY A 356 -7.16 -15.75 -3.17
C GLY A 356 -7.22 -16.40 -4.54
N MET A 357 -6.59 -15.79 -5.55
CA MET A 357 -6.43 -16.36 -6.90
C MET A 357 -5.22 -17.29 -6.91
N THR A 358 -5.40 -18.52 -6.54
CA THR A 358 -4.43 -19.58 -6.26
C THR A 358 -3.13 -19.51 -7.07
N ASP A 359 -3.20 -19.72 -8.37
CA ASP A 359 -2.06 -19.75 -9.30
C ASP A 359 -1.46 -18.35 -9.54
N VAL A 360 -2.31 -17.35 -9.70
CA VAL A 360 -1.89 -15.96 -9.91
C VAL A 360 -1.15 -15.42 -8.68
N ASP A 361 -1.69 -15.64 -7.48
CA ASP A 361 -1.07 -15.17 -6.24
C ASP A 361 0.23 -15.92 -5.94
N ALA A 362 0.27 -17.22 -6.20
CA ALA A 362 1.45 -18.05 -5.98
C ALA A 362 2.59 -17.68 -6.95
N SER A 363 2.29 -17.54 -8.23
CA SER A 363 3.29 -17.12 -9.24
C SER A 363 3.79 -15.70 -8.98
N LEU A 364 2.90 -14.74 -8.69
CA LEU A 364 3.29 -13.36 -8.38
C LEU A 364 4.18 -13.29 -7.14
N LEU A 365 3.86 -14.03 -6.08
CA LEU A 365 4.68 -14.10 -4.87
C LEU A 365 6.08 -14.64 -5.18
N TYR A 366 6.16 -15.70 -5.97
CA TYR A 366 7.43 -16.28 -6.41
C TYR A 366 8.25 -15.27 -7.22
N PHE A 367 7.69 -14.66 -8.26
CA PHE A 367 8.38 -13.68 -9.09
C PHE A 367 8.81 -12.45 -8.29
N CYS A 368 7.96 -11.92 -7.41
CA CYS A 368 8.34 -10.83 -6.52
C CYS A 368 9.51 -11.20 -5.60
N SER A 369 9.60 -12.47 -5.15
CA SER A 369 10.73 -12.96 -4.36
C SER A 369 12.06 -12.94 -5.12
N LEU A 370 12.02 -13.16 -6.45
CA LEU A 370 13.18 -13.08 -7.33
C LEU A 370 13.57 -11.62 -7.62
N VAL A 371 12.58 -10.78 -7.96
CA VAL A 371 12.80 -9.35 -8.25
C VAL A 371 13.36 -8.62 -7.02
N LYS A 372 12.89 -8.94 -5.82
CA LYS A 372 13.35 -8.36 -4.54
C LYS A 372 14.87 -8.47 -4.35
N LYS A 373 15.53 -9.43 -4.97
CA LYS A 373 17.00 -9.60 -4.89
C LYS A 373 17.76 -8.47 -5.58
N GLN A 374 17.12 -7.77 -6.53
CA GLN A 374 17.73 -6.72 -7.34
C GLN A 374 17.04 -5.35 -7.13
N ASN A 375 15.72 -5.31 -6.99
CA ASN A 375 14.92 -4.10 -6.93
C ASN A 375 13.91 -4.15 -5.78
N LYS A 376 13.78 -3.04 -5.03
CA LYS A 376 12.80 -2.92 -3.93
C LYS A 376 11.47 -2.31 -4.38
N VAL A 377 11.51 -1.52 -5.44
CA VAL A 377 10.34 -0.80 -5.98
C VAL A 377 10.08 -1.23 -7.40
N THR A 378 8.83 -1.53 -7.69
CA THR A 378 8.36 -1.89 -9.03
C THR A 378 7.15 -1.05 -9.40
N LEU A 379 7.18 -0.41 -10.58
CA LEU A 379 5.98 0.16 -11.19
C LEU A 379 5.33 -0.91 -12.09
N THR A 380 4.03 -1.03 -12.00
CA THR A 380 3.24 -1.97 -12.80
C THR A 380 2.11 -1.26 -13.52
N GLY A 381 1.67 -1.80 -14.65
CA GLY A 381 0.46 -1.37 -15.35
C GLY A 381 -0.77 -2.22 -15.01
N GLU A 382 -0.71 -3.01 -13.93
CA GLU A 382 -1.79 -3.92 -13.57
C GLU A 382 -3.09 -3.18 -13.25
N CYS A 383 -4.21 -3.78 -13.69
CA CYS A 383 -5.56 -3.30 -13.47
C CYS A 383 -5.92 -1.95 -14.13
N ALA A 384 -5.02 -1.28 -14.83
CA ALA A 384 -5.30 0.01 -15.44
C ALA A 384 -6.39 -0.11 -16.53
N CYS A 385 -6.31 -1.11 -17.39
CA CYS A 385 -7.30 -1.35 -18.44
C CYS A 385 -8.69 -1.73 -17.89
N LEU A 386 -8.79 -2.27 -16.69
CA LEU A 386 -10.07 -2.65 -16.09
C LEU A 386 -10.96 -1.43 -15.79
N LEU A 387 -10.39 -0.23 -15.71
CA LEU A 387 -11.15 1.00 -15.52
C LEU A 387 -12.04 1.36 -16.71
N TYR A 388 -11.70 0.88 -17.94
CA TYR A 388 -12.42 1.19 -19.17
C TYR A 388 -12.87 -0.04 -19.95
N THR A 389 -12.39 -1.24 -19.62
CA THR A 389 -12.76 -2.48 -20.33
C THR A 389 -13.60 -3.42 -19.50
N SER A 390 -13.70 -3.21 -18.19
CA SER A 390 -14.55 -4.03 -17.33
C SER A 390 -16.02 -3.80 -17.71
N PRO A 391 -16.78 -4.83 -18.11
CA PRO A 391 -18.19 -4.67 -18.41
C PRO A 391 -18.90 -4.17 -17.15
N SER A 392 -19.60 -3.05 -17.30
CA SER A 392 -20.49 -2.58 -16.24
C SER A 392 -21.61 -3.60 -16.04
N PRO A 393 -22.02 -3.90 -14.81
CA PRO A 393 -23.23 -4.71 -14.59
C PRO A 393 -24.50 -4.11 -15.20
N ARG A 394 -24.39 -2.93 -15.81
CA ARG A 394 -25.48 -2.20 -16.47
C ARG A 394 -25.39 -2.24 -18.01
N ASP A 395 -24.33 -2.82 -18.56
CA ASP A 395 -24.16 -3.10 -19.98
C ASP A 395 -24.61 -4.53 -20.26
#